data_87bb2de84912b15afb5c9e2f1f7ea3c7
#
_entry.id   87bb2de84912b15afb5c9e2f1f7ea3c7
#
_cell.length_a   1.000
_cell.length_b   1.000
_cell.length_c   1.000
_cell.angle_alpha   90.00
_cell.angle_beta   90.00
_cell.angle_gamma   90.00
#
_symmetry.space_group_name_H-M   'P 1'
#
loop_
_entity.id
_entity.type
_entity.pdbx_description
1 polymer ?
#
loop_
_entity_poly.entity_id
_entity_poly.type
_entity_poly.pdbx_seq_one_letter_code
_entity_poly.pdbx_strand_id
1 'polypeptide(L)'
;MKPRRLLCAMLALCLLLCGCGQAAPVDPPAGQIGEPHYPEMAPYPNETLFFNENSGEFDGDSFSLVYDDWRESQQNQYNQPEGYADSLSGFFRESIPDFLAASEGNAACSPLNIYMALAMLAEVTGGTSRQQIMTVLNAADLTALRTQADHVWNAHYCADGATSCLLANSLWLEEGLTYDPNPIQALANLYHAATFQGDLGTPELDGMLRDWLNEQTDGLLEDQVNGVSMDPQTILALASTICYRAKWSTEFSEQANTQGVFHAPDGDRQVTFMNTVQTYGPYWWGSDFGAVSLRLEDGSRMWLVLPDAGKTPADVLASGEALELILGSWAETENQKALMVNLSLPKFDIVSDVMLNQSLQSLGITEVFDAGTADFTALIPQGGPCWLDTVQHAARVAIDEEGVTAAAYTVMMTCGAARPPEDEIDFILDRPFLFLITSRDNLPLFAGVVENP
;
A
#
# COMPACT_ATOMS: atom_id res chain seq x y z
N MET A 1 7.46 54.47 47.90
CA MET A 1 6.58 53.34 48.35
C MET A 1 5.72 52.91 47.21
N LYS A 2 5.97 51.65 46.73
CA LYS A 2 5.13 50.82 45.85
C LYS A 2 4.54 51.39 44.55
N PRO A 3 4.94 50.84 43.42
CA PRO A 3 4.00 50.00 42.64
C PRO A 3 4.69 48.72 42.13
N ARG A 4 4.51 47.62 42.82
CA ARG A 4 5.04 46.28 42.37
C ARG A 4 3.97 45.19 42.42
N ARG A 5 2.68 45.52 42.49
CA ARG A 5 1.57 44.53 42.60
C ARG A 5 0.57 44.52 41.46
N LEU A 6 0.79 45.30 40.39
CA LEU A 6 -0.14 45.32 39.24
C LEU A 6 0.40 44.55 38.02
N LEU A 7 1.65 44.05 38.03
CA LEU A 7 2.22 43.36 36.85
C LEU A 7 2.02 41.82 36.92
N CYS A 8 1.67 41.26 38.09
CA CYS A 8 1.45 39.80 38.23
C CYS A 8 0.01 39.38 37.96
N ALA A 9 -0.95 40.29 37.84
CA ALA A 9 -2.36 39.95 37.57
C ALA A 9 -2.70 39.93 36.07
N MET A 10 -1.86 40.48 35.21
CA MET A 10 -2.07 40.42 33.72
C MET A 10 -1.38 39.23 33.05
N LEU A 11 -0.39 38.58 33.72
CA LEU A 11 0.24 37.37 33.17
C LEU A 11 -0.54 36.10 33.49
N ALA A 12 -1.46 36.12 34.44
CA ALA A 12 -2.31 34.98 34.82
C ALA A 12 -3.61 34.89 33.99
N LEU A 13 -3.94 35.92 33.19
CA LEU A 13 -5.14 35.95 32.37
C LEU A 13 -4.90 35.55 30.89
N CYS A 14 -3.64 35.44 30.47
CA CYS A 14 -3.27 34.94 29.13
C CYS A 14 -3.04 33.44 29.05
N LEU A 15 -3.06 32.70 30.19
CA LEU A 15 -2.89 31.25 30.25
C LEU A 15 -4.21 30.48 30.35
N LEU A 16 -5.36 31.13 30.24
CA LEU A 16 -6.68 30.50 30.29
C LEU A 16 -7.47 30.58 28.97
N LEU A 17 -6.81 30.95 27.85
CA LEU A 17 -7.42 30.98 26.52
C LEU A 17 -6.70 30.06 25.52
N CYS A 18 -5.82 29.14 25.95
CA CYS A 18 -5.57 27.90 25.20
C CYS A 18 -6.68 26.90 25.53
N GLY A 19 -7.91 27.27 25.21
CA GLY A 19 -8.98 26.32 25.06
C GLY A 19 -8.59 25.40 23.90
N CYS A 20 -8.59 24.09 24.14
CA CYS A 20 -8.68 23.11 23.08
C CYS A 20 -9.74 23.56 22.08
N GLY A 21 -9.31 24.13 20.99
CA GLY A 21 -10.16 24.26 19.80
C GLY A 21 -10.36 22.82 19.33
N GLN A 22 -11.47 22.19 19.72
CA GLN A 22 -12.06 21.18 18.88
C GLN A 22 -12.17 21.82 17.51
N ALA A 23 -11.47 21.31 16.53
CA ALA A 23 -11.72 21.67 15.14
C ALA A 23 -13.24 21.54 14.95
N ALA A 24 -13.88 22.58 14.45
CA ALA A 24 -15.29 22.50 14.11
C ALA A 24 -15.45 21.29 13.18
N PRO A 25 -16.48 20.44 13.37
CA PRO A 25 -16.72 19.36 12.43
C PRO A 25 -16.75 19.99 11.03
N VAL A 26 -15.85 19.54 10.16
CA VAL A 26 -15.86 19.93 8.75
C VAL A 26 -17.14 19.32 8.20
N ASP A 27 -18.05 20.12 7.64
CA ASP A 27 -19.22 19.57 6.99
C ASP A 27 -18.76 18.57 5.92
N PRO A 28 -19.40 17.39 5.83
CA PRO A 28 -19.05 16.40 4.83
C PRO A 28 -19.12 17.02 3.42
N PRO A 29 -18.26 16.58 2.48
CA PRO A 29 -18.31 17.06 1.11
C PRO A 29 -19.73 16.94 0.52
N ALA A 30 -20.11 17.88 -0.33
CA ALA A 30 -21.43 17.86 -0.96
C ALA A 30 -21.63 16.49 -1.67
N GLY A 31 -22.78 15.85 -1.43
CA GLY A 31 -23.10 14.53 -2.01
C GLY A 31 -22.51 13.32 -1.28
N GLN A 32 -21.75 13.47 -0.21
CA GLN A 32 -21.31 12.34 0.60
C GLN A 32 -22.49 11.78 1.41
N ILE A 33 -22.78 10.47 1.21
CA ILE A 33 -23.88 9.74 1.86
C ILE A 33 -23.40 8.58 2.73
N GLY A 34 -22.12 8.23 2.67
CA GLY A 34 -21.44 7.26 3.54
C GLY A 34 -20.12 7.84 4.02
N GLU A 35 -19.90 7.86 5.33
CA GLU A 35 -18.69 8.41 5.95
C GLU A 35 -17.85 7.27 6.54
N PRO A 36 -16.59 7.09 6.10
CA PRO A 36 -15.68 6.10 6.66
C PRO A 36 -15.23 6.53 8.06
N HIS A 37 -15.01 5.56 8.92
CA HIS A 37 -14.45 5.78 10.25
C HIS A 37 -13.01 5.26 10.29
N TYR A 38 -12.05 6.19 10.36
CA TYR A 38 -10.65 5.86 10.55
C TYR A 38 -10.29 5.89 12.05
N PRO A 39 -9.49 4.93 12.55
CA PRO A 39 -9.02 4.97 13.93
C PRO A 39 -8.06 6.14 14.14
N GLU A 40 -8.16 6.80 15.30
CA GLU A 40 -7.13 7.75 15.73
C GLU A 40 -5.87 6.96 16.13
N MET A 41 -4.77 7.23 15.46
CA MET A 41 -3.47 6.62 15.74
C MET A 41 -2.63 7.53 16.61
N ALA A 42 -1.91 6.94 17.57
CA ALA A 42 -0.90 7.68 18.32
C ALA A 42 0.23 8.11 17.34
N PRO A 43 0.56 9.41 17.30
CA PRO A 43 1.62 9.87 16.42
C PRO A 43 2.98 9.30 16.86
N TYR A 44 3.84 9.01 15.89
CA TYR A 44 5.21 8.59 16.14
C TYR A 44 5.93 9.65 17.01
N PRO A 45 6.67 9.24 18.04
CA PRO A 45 7.37 10.16 18.91
C PRO A 45 8.37 11.03 18.15
N ASN A 46 8.26 12.36 18.31
CA ASN A 46 9.18 13.27 17.68
C ASN A 46 10.59 13.18 18.29
N GLU A 47 11.50 12.52 17.61
CA GLU A 47 12.88 12.27 18.02
C GLU A 47 13.67 13.56 18.30
N THR A 48 13.35 14.66 17.58
CA THR A 48 14.05 15.93 17.75
C THR A 48 13.94 16.50 19.16
N LEU A 49 12.89 16.12 19.91
CA LEU A 49 12.67 16.54 21.29
C LEU A 49 13.61 15.86 22.28
N PHE A 50 14.30 14.80 21.86
CA PHE A 50 15.22 14.01 22.69
C PHE A 50 16.70 14.30 22.41
N PHE A 51 17.00 15.27 21.55
CA PHE A 51 18.37 15.79 21.39
C PHE A 51 18.63 16.92 22.38
N ASN A 52 19.77 16.85 23.06
CA ASN A 52 20.22 17.93 23.92
C ASN A 52 20.66 19.13 23.07
N GLU A 53 20.00 20.28 23.24
CA GLU A 53 20.24 21.49 22.45
C GLU A 53 21.70 22.01 22.51
N ASN A 54 22.45 21.67 23.59
CA ASN A 54 23.83 22.17 23.81
C ASN A 54 24.91 21.18 23.37
N SER A 55 24.70 19.85 23.60
CA SER A 55 25.69 18.83 23.25
C SER A 55 25.40 18.13 21.93
N GLY A 56 24.17 18.19 21.42
CA GLY A 56 23.72 17.42 20.27
C GLY A 56 23.58 15.91 20.58
N GLU A 57 23.71 15.50 21.86
CA GLU A 57 23.55 14.10 22.24
C GLU A 57 22.07 13.70 22.30
N PHE A 58 21.78 12.52 21.79
CA PHE A 58 20.44 11.92 21.82
C PHE A 58 20.19 11.20 23.15
N ASP A 59 19.10 11.53 23.84
CA ASP A 59 18.64 10.86 25.06
C ASP A 59 17.83 9.61 24.72
N GLY A 60 18.52 8.53 24.40
CA GLY A 60 17.92 7.26 24.03
C GLY A 60 17.09 6.60 25.13
N ASP A 61 17.43 6.84 26.41
CA ASP A 61 16.68 6.26 27.53
C ASP A 61 15.28 6.89 27.65
N SER A 62 15.21 8.23 27.56
CA SER A 62 13.93 8.94 27.58
C SER A 62 13.10 8.69 26.33
N PHE A 63 13.74 8.62 25.17
CA PHE A 63 13.06 8.28 23.91
C PHE A 63 12.47 6.86 23.97
N SER A 64 13.24 5.89 24.44
CA SER A 64 12.81 4.48 24.52
C SER A 64 11.52 4.30 25.31
N LEU A 65 11.33 5.06 26.38
CA LEU A 65 10.08 5.00 27.17
C LEU A 65 8.86 5.45 26.37
N VAL A 66 8.98 6.57 25.67
CA VAL A 66 7.87 7.11 24.84
C VAL A 66 7.63 6.23 23.61
N TYR A 67 8.70 5.70 23.04
CA TYR A 67 8.64 4.77 21.90
C TYR A 67 7.96 3.45 22.29
N ASP A 68 8.25 2.90 23.47
CA ASP A 68 7.62 1.66 23.94
C ASP A 68 6.12 1.84 24.17
N ASP A 69 5.70 2.98 24.76
CA ASP A 69 4.27 3.31 24.94
C ASP A 69 3.56 3.47 23.59
N TRP A 70 4.20 4.15 22.62
CA TRP A 70 3.68 4.28 21.26
C TRP A 70 3.56 2.91 20.59
N ARG A 71 4.61 2.09 20.66
CA ARG A 71 4.63 0.75 20.06
C ARG A 71 3.55 -0.16 20.64
N GLU A 72 3.29 -0.08 21.94
CA GLU A 72 2.22 -0.85 22.58
C GLU A 72 0.84 -0.40 22.05
N SER A 73 0.63 0.91 21.88
CA SER A 73 -0.62 1.44 21.30
C SER A 73 -0.84 0.94 19.87
N GLN A 74 0.21 0.92 19.05
CA GLN A 74 0.18 0.40 17.68
C GLN A 74 -0.13 -1.11 17.64
N GLN A 75 0.52 -1.90 18.52
CA GLN A 75 0.28 -3.35 18.57
C GLN A 75 -1.16 -3.71 18.82
N ASN A 76 -1.89 -2.95 19.62
CA ASN A 76 -3.31 -3.21 19.89
C ASN A 76 -4.19 -3.10 18.65
N GLN A 77 -3.86 -2.19 17.73
CA GLN A 77 -4.57 -2.06 16.44
C GLN A 77 -4.20 -3.18 15.47
N TYR A 78 -2.91 -3.44 15.32
CA TYR A 78 -2.39 -4.41 14.37
C TYR A 78 -2.58 -5.87 14.78
N ASN A 79 -2.93 -6.14 16.04
CA ASN A 79 -3.03 -7.49 16.55
C ASN A 79 -4.31 -8.17 16.07
N GLN A 80 -4.24 -8.83 14.94
CA GLN A 80 -5.33 -9.59 14.34
C GLN A 80 -5.31 -11.06 14.80
N PRO A 81 -6.43 -11.81 14.67
CA PRO A 81 -6.45 -13.23 14.98
C PRO A 81 -5.38 -14.01 14.21
N GLU A 82 -4.74 -14.98 14.88
CA GLU A 82 -3.76 -15.85 14.21
C GLU A 82 -4.38 -16.54 12.99
N GLY A 83 -3.66 -16.54 11.87
CA GLY A 83 -4.11 -17.15 10.62
C GLY A 83 -5.14 -16.34 9.82
N TYR A 84 -5.43 -15.10 10.21
CA TYR A 84 -6.40 -14.27 9.47
C TYR A 84 -6.02 -14.11 7.98
N ALA A 85 -4.73 -14.16 7.65
CA ALA A 85 -4.20 -13.97 6.30
C ALA A 85 -4.02 -15.28 5.50
N ASP A 86 -4.17 -16.46 6.12
CA ASP A 86 -3.81 -17.76 5.52
C ASP A 86 -4.56 -18.05 4.21
N SER A 87 -5.83 -17.66 4.13
CA SER A 87 -6.67 -17.91 2.94
C SER A 87 -6.36 -17.02 1.75
N LEU A 88 -5.59 -15.92 1.94
CA LEU A 88 -5.37 -14.89 0.94
C LEU A 88 -4.24 -15.23 -0.03
N SER A 89 -3.28 -16.06 0.37
CA SER A 89 -2.08 -16.36 -0.43
C SER A 89 -2.41 -16.98 -1.79
N GLY A 90 -3.50 -17.75 -1.90
CA GLY A 90 -3.97 -18.33 -3.16
C GLY A 90 -4.37 -17.24 -4.17
N PHE A 91 -5.22 -16.29 -3.74
CA PHE A 91 -5.62 -15.17 -4.58
C PHE A 91 -4.40 -14.38 -5.10
N PHE A 92 -3.47 -14.03 -4.25
CA PHE A 92 -2.31 -13.23 -4.64
C PHE A 92 -1.38 -13.98 -5.61
N ARG A 93 -1.16 -15.27 -5.39
CA ARG A 93 -0.32 -16.08 -6.29
C ARG A 93 -0.92 -16.25 -7.69
N GLU A 94 -2.24 -16.37 -7.78
CA GLU A 94 -2.94 -16.52 -9.04
C GLU A 94 -3.11 -15.19 -9.79
N SER A 95 -3.31 -14.07 -9.06
CA SER A 95 -3.68 -12.79 -9.67
C SER A 95 -2.49 -11.88 -10.01
N ILE A 96 -1.40 -11.90 -9.23
CA ILE A 96 -0.25 -11.01 -9.45
C ILE A 96 0.33 -11.14 -10.87
N PRO A 97 0.55 -12.35 -11.43
CA PRO A 97 1.05 -12.50 -12.80
C PRO A 97 0.16 -11.81 -13.83
N ASP A 98 -1.17 -11.98 -13.73
CA ASP A 98 -2.14 -11.39 -14.66
C ASP A 98 -2.22 -9.86 -14.52
N PHE A 99 -2.09 -9.33 -13.29
CA PHE A 99 -2.09 -7.89 -13.06
C PHE A 99 -0.83 -7.23 -13.61
N LEU A 100 0.33 -7.84 -13.43
CA LEU A 100 1.60 -7.31 -13.96
C LEU A 100 1.68 -7.45 -15.49
N ALA A 101 1.09 -8.49 -16.07
CA ALA A 101 1.04 -8.68 -17.52
C ALA A 101 0.09 -7.68 -18.23
N ALA A 102 -0.74 -6.94 -17.50
CA ALA A 102 -1.63 -5.92 -18.05
C ALA A 102 -0.88 -4.65 -18.55
N SER A 103 0.40 -4.49 -18.19
CA SER A 103 1.27 -3.39 -18.64
C SER A 103 2.37 -3.90 -19.57
N GLU A 104 2.84 -3.05 -20.48
CA GLU A 104 4.08 -3.23 -21.24
C GLU A 104 5.21 -2.42 -20.54
N GLY A 105 6.40 -2.99 -20.41
CA GLY A 105 7.54 -2.34 -19.78
C GLY A 105 7.49 -2.36 -18.26
N ASN A 106 7.72 -1.21 -17.63
CA ASN A 106 7.57 -1.09 -16.18
C ASN A 106 6.12 -1.33 -15.77
N ALA A 107 5.93 -2.15 -14.74
CA ALA A 107 4.61 -2.43 -14.19
C ALA A 107 4.64 -2.35 -12.66
N ALA A 108 3.57 -1.82 -12.07
CA ALA A 108 3.35 -1.88 -10.64
C ALA A 108 1.87 -2.03 -10.35
N CYS A 109 1.53 -2.83 -9.35
CA CYS A 109 0.17 -2.92 -8.83
C CYS A 109 0.20 -3.11 -7.31
N SER A 110 -0.94 -2.83 -6.67
CA SER A 110 -1.18 -3.18 -5.28
C SER A 110 -2.18 -4.33 -5.20
N PRO A 111 -1.72 -5.58 -5.05
CA PRO A 111 -2.62 -6.72 -4.99
C PRO A 111 -3.58 -6.65 -3.79
N LEU A 112 -3.10 -6.15 -2.64
CA LEU A 112 -3.93 -5.97 -1.45
C LEU A 112 -5.07 -4.98 -1.69
N ASN A 113 -4.78 -3.87 -2.37
CA ASN A 113 -5.79 -2.87 -2.70
C ASN A 113 -6.83 -3.41 -3.70
N ILE A 114 -6.38 -4.17 -4.70
CA ILE A 114 -7.29 -4.85 -5.65
C ILE A 114 -8.18 -5.87 -4.91
N TYR A 115 -7.62 -6.63 -3.95
CA TYR A 115 -8.41 -7.51 -3.08
C TYR A 115 -9.52 -6.75 -2.36
N MET A 116 -9.20 -5.60 -1.74
CA MET A 116 -10.17 -4.77 -1.03
C MET A 116 -11.25 -4.21 -1.98
N ALA A 117 -10.87 -3.75 -3.17
CA ALA A 117 -11.83 -3.26 -4.18
C ALA A 117 -12.79 -4.37 -4.65
N LEU A 118 -12.29 -5.59 -4.87
CA LEU A 118 -13.13 -6.74 -5.22
C LEU A 118 -14.04 -7.16 -4.07
N ALA A 119 -13.58 -7.08 -2.83
CA ALA A 119 -14.41 -7.34 -1.65
C ALA A 119 -15.56 -6.33 -1.52
N MET A 120 -15.31 -5.04 -1.82
CA MET A 120 -16.36 -4.02 -1.91
C MET A 120 -17.32 -4.30 -3.07
N LEU A 121 -16.83 -4.75 -4.22
CA LEU A 121 -17.66 -5.12 -5.36
C LEU A 121 -18.59 -6.31 -5.02
N ALA A 122 -18.11 -7.29 -4.26
CA ALA A 122 -18.95 -8.38 -3.75
C ALA A 122 -20.08 -7.89 -2.83
N GLU A 123 -19.84 -6.83 -2.06
CA GLU A 123 -20.83 -6.24 -1.16
C GLU A 123 -22.03 -5.65 -1.93
N VAL A 124 -21.76 -4.98 -3.06
CA VAL A 124 -22.75 -4.28 -3.86
C VAL A 124 -23.42 -5.14 -4.95
N THR A 125 -22.90 -6.34 -5.22
CA THR A 125 -23.43 -7.28 -6.22
C THR A 125 -24.30 -8.36 -5.60
N GLY A 126 -25.06 -9.11 -6.43
CA GLY A 126 -25.91 -10.23 -6.07
C GLY A 126 -25.66 -11.46 -6.95
N GLY A 127 -26.45 -12.52 -6.75
CA GLY A 127 -26.52 -13.69 -7.61
C GLY A 127 -25.16 -14.27 -8.01
N THR A 128 -25.04 -14.63 -9.29
CA THR A 128 -23.82 -15.24 -9.86
C THR A 128 -22.67 -14.23 -9.97
N SER A 129 -22.96 -12.93 -10.18
CA SER A 129 -21.95 -11.87 -10.17
C SER A 129 -21.16 -11.86 -8.86
N ARG A 130 -21.86 -11.85 -7.73
CA ARG A 130 -21.22 -11.99 -6.40
C ARG A 130 -20.48 -13.32 -6.25
N GLN A 131 -21.09 -14.42 -6.70
CA GLN A 131 -20.51 -15.74 -6.51
C GLN A 131 -19.18 -15.90 -7.24
N GLN A 132 -19.04 -15.34 -8.44
CA GLN A 132 -17.76 -15.34 -9.17
C GLN A 132 -16.67 -14.59 -8.37
N ILE A 133 -16.98 -13.40 -7.87
CA ILE A 133 -16.06 -12.60 -7.05
C ILE A 133 -15.67 -13.36 -5.78
N MET A 134 -16.64 -13.91 -5.06
CA MET A 134 -16.41 -14.69 -3.84
C MET A 134 -15.52 -15.91 -4.08
N THR A 135 -15.68 -16.57 -5.25
CA THR A 135 -14.85 -17.70 -5.65
C THR A 135 -13.40 -17.29 -5.86
N VAL A 136 -13.16 -16.18 -6.57
CA VAL A 136 -11.82 -15.63 -6.81
C VAL A 136 -11.16 -15.20 -5.51
N LEU A 137 -11.91 -14.58 -4.60
CA LEU A 137 -11.42 -14.16 -3.28
C LEU A 137 -11.30 -15.32 -2.28
N ASN A 138 -11.64 -16.56 -2.67
CA ASN A 138 -11.67 -17.74 -1.80
C ASN A 138 -12.50 -17.53 -0.52
N ALA A 139 -13.59 -16.78 -0.60
CA ALA A 139 -14.45 -16.47 0.53
C ALA A 139 -15.65 -17.42 0.58
N ALA A 140 -15.91 -18.04 1.75
CA ALA A 140 -16.98 -19.01 1.93
C ALA A 140 -18.38 -18.41 1.84
N ASP A 141 -18.54 -17.21 2.40
CA ASP A 141 -19.76 -16.40 2.37
C ASP A 141 -19.44 -14.93 2.63
N LEU A 142 -20.44 -14.05 2.45
CA LEU A 142 -20.27 -12.61 2.60
C LEU A 142 -19.87 -12.21 4.03
N THR A 143 -20.28 -12.97 5.06
CA THR A 143 -19.91 -12.71 6.44
C THR A 143 -18.43 -12.98 6.67
N ALA A 144 -17.92 -14.08 6.12
CA ALA A 144 -16.50 -14.42 6.16
C ALA A 144 -15.67 -13.36 5.42
N LEU A 145 -16.14 -12.91 4.23
CA LEU A 145 -15.46 -11.86 3.46
C LEU A 145 -15.39 -10.53 4.22
N ARG A 146 -16.50 -10.11 4.84
CA ARG A 146 -16.54 -8.91 5.67
C ARG A 146 -15.55 -8.96 6.82
N THR A 147 -15.52 -10.07 7.54
CA THR A 147 -14.57 -10.29 8.64
C THR A 147 -13.12 -10.24 8.14
N GLN A 148 -12.87 -10.88 6.99
CA GLN A 148 -11.55 -10.90 6.38
C GLN A 148 -11.09 -9.50 5.95
N ALA A 149 -11.96 -8.74 5.28
CA ALA A 149 -11.67 -7.38 4.82
C ALA A 149 -11.40 -6.43 5.99
N ASP A 150 -12.19 -6.52 7.06
CA ASP A 150 -12.00 -5.75 8.30
C ASP A 150 -10.64 -6.07 8.96
N HIS A 151 -10.28 -7.35 9.08
CA HIS A 151 -8.96 -7.75 9.60
C HIS A 151 -7.82 -7.24 8.71
N VAL A 152 -7.94 -7.39 7.39
CA VAL A 152 -6.93 -6.92 6.43
C VAL A 152 -6.75 -5.41 6.54
N TRP A 153 -7.85 -4.66 6.57
CA TRP A 153 -7.77 -3.21 6.67
C TRP A 153 -7.12 -2.76 8.00
N ASN A 154 -7.58 -3.28 9.13
CA ASN A 154 -7.07 -2.93 10.46
C ASN A 154 -5.59 -3.34 10.64
N ALA A 155 -5.17 -4.46 10.04
CA ALA A 155 -3.77 -4.90 10.10
C ALA A 155 -2.80 -4.00 9.34
N HIS A 156 -3.27 -3.25 8.34
CA HIS A 156 -2.40 -2.54 7.40
C HIS A 156 -2.55 -1.03 7.43
N TYR A 157 -3.71 -0.49 7.86
CA TYR A 157 -3.89 0.95 7.93
C TYR A 157 -2.92 1.57 8.93
N CYS A 158 -2.12 2.53 8.47
CA CYS A 158 -1.17 3.29 9.27
C CYS A 158 -1.15 4.75 8.85
N ALA A 159 -1.23 5.66 9.83
CA ALA A 159 -1.14 7.11 9.65
C ALA A 159 -0.53 7.74 10.91
N ASP A 160 0.70 7.34 11.26
CA ASP A 160 1.35 7.75 12.51
C ASP A 160 2.35 8.91 12.34
N GLY A 161 2.56 9.36 11.10
CA GLY A 161 3.47 10.45 10.76
C GLY A 161 4.90 10.03 10.44
N ALA A 162 5.31 8.79 10.76
CA ALA A 162 6.59 8.20 10.37
C ALA A 162 6.41 7.21 9.23
N THR A 163 5.39 6.35 9.35
CA THR A 163 4.96 5.42 8.30
C THR A 163 3.56 5.78 7.84
N SER A 164 3.30 5.62 6.56
CA SER A 164 1.97 5.75 6.00
C SER A 164 1.63 4.50 5.18
N CYS A 165 0.51 3.87 5.52
CA CYS A 165 -0.15 2.87 4.70
C CYS A 165 -1.65 3.21 4.68
N LEU A 166 -2.02 4.12 3.78
CA LEU A 166 -3.38 4.64 3.69
C LEU A 166 -4.14 3.82 2.67
N LEU A 167 -4.99 2.92 3.18
CA LEU A 167 -5.93 2.13 2.39
C LEU A 167 -7.23 2.91 2.29
N ALA A 168 -7.45 3.62 1.20
CA ALA A 168 -8.64 4.44 1.02
C ALA A 168 -9.54 3.89 -0.08
N ASN A 169 -10.82 3.81 0.22
CA ASN A 169 -11.85 3.22 -0.64
C ASN A 169 -13.02 4.18 -0.81
N SER A 170 -13.63 4.22 -1.99
CA SER A 170 -14.86 4.99 -2.21
C SER A 170 -15.79 4.35 -3.23
N LEU A 171 -17.07 4.64 -3.05
CA LEU A 171 -18.17 4.28 -3.95
C LEU A 171 -18.83 5.56 -4.46
N TRP A 172 -18.99 5.67 -5.77
CA TRP A 172 -19.61 6.80 -6.45
C TRP A 172 -20.87 6.33 -7.14
N LEU A 173 -22.00 6.99 -6.87
CA LEU A 173 -23.34 6.55 -7.26
C LEU A 173 -24.06 7.63 -8.05
N GLU A 174 -24.75 7.21 -9.12
CA GLU A 174 -25.56 8.10 -9.96
C GLU A 174 -26.72 8.71 -9.16
N GLU A 175 -27.01 9.99 -9.41
CA GLU A 175 -28.15 10.70 -8.87
C GLU A 175 -29.47 10.15 -9.43
N GLY A 176 -30.53 10.24 -8.64
CA GLY A 176 -31.88 9.87 -9.09
C GLY A 176 -32.26 8.39 -8.95
N LEU A 177 -31.33 7.52 -8.55
CA LEU A 177 -31.63 6.14 -8.19
C LEU A 177 -31.82 5.96 -6.69
N THR A 178 -32.55 4.92 -6.31
CA THR A 178 -32.72 4.55 -4.90
C THR A 178 -31.80 3.38 -4.58
N TYR A 179 -30.96 3.55 -3.60
CA TYR A 179 -30.00 2.55 -3.15
C TYR A 179 -30.38 1.95 -1.80
N ASP A 180 -30.08 0.67 -1.61
CA ASP A 180 -30.21 0.02 -0.30
C ASP A 180 -29.10 0.58 0.62
N PRO A 181 -29.45 1.11 1.80
CA PRO A 181 -28.47 1.65 2.73
C PRO A 181 -27.59 0.58 3.38
N ASN A 182 -27.99 -0.70 3.40
CA ASN A 182 -27.23 -1.74 4.09
C ASN A 182 -25.85 -1.99 3.48
N PRO A 183 -25.68 -2.16 2.15
CA PRO A 183 -24.35 -2.23 1.55
C PRO A 183 -23.51 -0.97 1.80
N ILE A 184 -24.11 0.21 1.72
CA ILE A 184 -23.40 1.49 1.96
C ILE A 184 -22.88 1.54 3.41
N GLN A 185 -23.68 1.14 4.39
CA GLN A 185 -23.23 1.06 5.78
C GLN A 185 -22.15 0.00 5.99
N ALA A 186 -22.26 -1.15 5.31
CA ALA A 186 -21.22 -2.18 5.36
C ALA A 186 -19.90 -1.67 4.79
N LEU A 187 -19.93 -0.96 3.65
CA LEU A 187 -18.78 -0.33 3.05
C LEU A 187 -18.11 0.69 4.01
N ALA A 188 -18.90 1.55 4.63
CA ALA A 188 -18.38 2.55 5.57
C ALA A 188 -17.75 1.92 6.83
N ASN A 189 -18.39 0.89 7.40
CA ASN A 189 -18.01 0.33 8.71
C ASN A 189 -16.95 -0.77 8.65
N LEU A 190 -16.87 -1.54 7.54
CA LEU A 190 -16.03 -2.75 7.44
C LEU A 190 -14.93 -2.62 6.38
N TYR A 191 -15.14 -1.73 5.40
CA TYR A 191 -14.17 -1.48 4.33
C TYR A 191 -13.61 -0.05 4.43
N HIS A 192 -14.06 0.73 5.40
CA HIS A 192 -13.69 2.12 5.61
C HIS A 192 -13.79 2.96 4.33
N ALA A 193 -14.88 2.73 3.58
CA ALA A 193 -15.11 3.36 2.29
C ALA A 193 -16.05 4.55 2.38
N ALA A 194 -15.67 5.67 1.77
CA ALA A 194 -16.58 6.80 1.55
C ALA A 194 -17.59 6.46 0.46
N THR A 195 -18.81 6.99 0.55
CA THR A 195 -19.81 6.88 -0.52
C THR A 195 -20.32 8.25 -0.91
N PHE A 196 -20.26 8.54 -2.22
CA PHE A 196 -20.71 9.80 -2.81
C PHE A 196 -21.87 9.54 -3.77
N GLN A 197 -22.77 10.50 -3.90
CA GLN A 197 -23.88 10.46 -4.86
C GLN A 197 -23.99 11.80 -5.60
N GLY A 198 -24.12 11.75 -6.92
CA GLY A 198 -24.27 12.94 -7.76
C GLY A 198 -24.44 12.56 -9.24
N ASP A 199 -24.46 13.54 -10.12
CA ASP A 199 -24.59 13.36 -11.59
C ASP A 199 -23.23 12.90 -12.15
N LEU A 200 -23.07 11.58 -12.30
CA LEU A 200 -21.81 10.96 -12.74
C LEU A 200 -21.45 11.36 -14.18
N GLY A 201 -20.17 11.50 -14.49
CA GLY A 201 -19.68 11.94 -15.79
C GLY A 201 -19.80 13.44 -16.04
N THR A 202 -20.16 14.22 -15.02
CA THR A 202 -20.07 15.68 -15.09
C THR A 202 -18.69 16.17 -14.67
N PRO A 203 -18.21 17.30 -15.20
CA PRO A 203 -16.93 17.87 -14.80
C PRO A 203 -16.83 18.17 -13.29
N GLU A 204 -17.96 18.42 -12.63
CA GLU A 204 -18.02 18.69 -11.18
C GLU A 204 -17.71 17.41 -10.39
N LEU A 205 -18.37 16.30 -10.70
CA LEU A 205 -18.19 15.05 -9.98
C LEU A 205 -16.86 14.36 -10.35
N ASP A 206 -16.41 14.49 -11.59
CA ASP A 206 -15.05 14.08 -12.01
C ASP A 206 -13.98 14.87 -11.25
N GLY A 207 -14.22 16.18 -11.01
CA GLY A 207 -13.35 17.01 -10.19
C GLY A 207 -13.27 16.50 -8.74
N MET A 208 -14.41 16.20 -8.14
CA MET A 208 -14.47 15.65 -6.78
C MET A 208 -13.75 14.29 -6.66
N LEU A 209 -13.88 13.41 -7.66
CA LEU A 209 -13.16 12.12 -7.67
C LEU A 209 -11.65 12.33 -7.76
N ARG A 210 -11.19 13.24 -8.64
CA ARG A 210 -9.76 13.58 -8.74
C ARG A 210 -9.21 14.20 -7.46
N ASP A 211 -9.94 15.13 -6.85
CA ASP A 211 -9.56 15.76 -5.59
C ASP A 211 -9.45 14.71 -4.47
N TRP A 212 -10.45 13.80 -4.38
CA TRP A 212 -10.43 12.70 -3.42
C TRP A 212 -9.22 11.78 -3.65
N LEU A 213 -8.95 11.35 -4.89
CA LEU A 213 -7.79 10.50 -5.21
C LEU A 213 -6.47 11.19 -4.85
N ASN A 214 -6.32 12.49 -5.15
CA ASN A 214 -5.13 13.26 -4.80
C ASN A 214 -4.96 13.37 -3.28
N GLU A 215 -6.03 13.63 -2.54
CA GLU A 215 -5.99 13.72 -1.08
C GLU A 215 -5.58 12.38 -0.46
N GLN A 216 -6.20 11.27 -0.91
CA GLN A 216 -5.93 9.95 -0.35
C GLN A 216 -4.54 9.40 -0.72
N THR A 217 -3.89 9.95 -1.74
CA THR A 217 -2.53 9.56 -2.15
C THR A 217 -1.46 10.59 -1.78
N ASP A 218 -1.84 11.64 -1.03
CA ASP A 218 -0.95 12.74 -0.67
C ASP A 218 -0.23 13.33 -1.91
N GLY A 219 -0.98 13.46 -3.02
CA GLY A 219 -0.52 13.98 -4.31
C GLY A 219 0.40 13.05 -5.10
N LEU A 220 0.67 11.84 -4.64
CA LEU A 220 1.59 10.91 -5.33
C LEU A 220 1.15 10.52 -6.74
N LEU A 221 -0.16 10.58 -7.00
CA LEU A 221 -0.76 10.22 -8.29
C LEU A 221 -1.33 11.44 -9.04
N GLU A 222 -0.91 12.67 -8.72
CA GLU A 222 -1.49 13.91 -9.30
C GLU A 222 -1.53 13.88 -10.83
N ASP A 223 -0.45 13.48 -11.49
CA ASP A 223 -0.39 13.41 -12.95
C ASP A 223 -1.34 12.35 -13.53
N GLN A 224 -1.53 11.21 -12.86
CA GLN A 224 -2.37 10.09 -13.28
C GLN A 224 -3.85 10.42 -13.11
N VAL A 225 -4.21 11.02 -11.98
CA VAL A 225 -5.62 11.33 -11.68
C VAL A 225 -6.15 12.50 -12.50
N ASN A 226 -5.31 13.38 -13.03
CA ASN A 226 -5.74 14.48 -13.88
C ASN A 226 -6.50 14.04 -15.14
N GLY A 227 -6.26 12.81 -15.62
CA GLY A 227 -6.95 12.21 -16.75
C GLY A 227 -8.23 11.43 -16.40
N VAL A 228 -8.50 11.21 -15.11
CA VAL A 228 -9.65 10.40 -14.67
C VAL A 228 -10.96 11.15 -14.95
N SER A 229 -11.87 10.47 -15.64
CA SER A 229 -13.25 10.94 -15.90
C SER A 229 -14.17 9.74 -16.00
N MET A 230 -15.41 9.91 -15.57
CA MET A 230 -16.45 8.89 -15.68
C MET A 230 -17.26 9.10 -16.98
N ASP A 231 -17.69 8.00 -17.61
CA ASP A 231 -18.63 8.10 -18.72
C ASP A 231 -19.97 8.66 -18.24
N PRO A 232 -20.65 9.55 -18.99
CA PRO A 232 -21.96 10.06 -18.60
C PRO A 232 -23.07 8.99 -18.47
N GLN A 233 -22.82 7.75 -18.87
CA GLN A 233 -23.72 6.61 -18.68
C GLN A 233 -23.34 5.75 -17.47
N THR A 234 -22.29 6.11 -16.73
CA THR A 234 -21.88 5.41 -15.52
C THR A 234 -22.97 5.52 -14.45
N ILE A 235 -23.32 4.40 -13.85
CA ILE A 235 -24.29 4.32 -12.75
C ILE A 235 -23.59 4.13 -11.41
N LEU A 236 -22.42 3.48 -11.44
CA LEU A 236 -21.62 3.16 -10.28
C LEU A 236 -20.13 3.16 -10.65
N ALA A 237 -19.31 3.80 -9.82
CA ALA A 237 -17.87 3.67 -9.87
C ALA A 237 -17.30 3.32 -8.50
N LEU A 238 -16.30 2.45 -8.48
CA LEU A 238 -15.50 2.12 -7.30
C LEU A 238 -14.11 2.70 -7.50
N ALA A 239 -13.62 3.46 -6.52
CA ALA A 239 -12.25 3.90 -6.50
C ALA A 239 -11.57 3.37 -5.23
N SER A 240 -10.37 2.82 -5.41
CA SER A 240 -9.56 2.28 -4.34
C SER A 240 -8.12 2.69 -4.57
N THR A 241 -7.45 3.16 -3.53
CA THR A 241 -6.07 3.62 -3.62
C THR A 241 -5.28 3.23 -2.37
N ILE A 242 -3.98 3.10 -2.53
CA ILE A 242 -3.04 2.87 -1.44
C ILE A 242 -1.90 3.88 -1.54
N CYS A 243 -1.66 4.60 -0.45
CA CYS A 243 -0.47 5.43 -0.28
C CYS A 243 0.42 4.74 0.74
N TYR A 244 1.63 4.34 0.34
CA TYR A 244 2.57 3.68 1.21
C TYR A 244 3.90 4.42 1.24
N ARG A 245 4.36 4.71 2.46
CA ARG A 245 5.66 5.32 2.74
C ARG A 245 6.27 4.64 3.95
N ALA A 246 7.48 4.13 3.82
CA ALA A 246 8.24 3.56 4.91
C ALA A 246 9.73 3.68 4.66
N LYS A 247 10.51 3.88 5.72
CA LYS A 247 11.96 3.96 5.66
C LYS A 247 12.60 2.58 5.63
N TRP A 248 13.80 2.52 5.04
CA TRP A 248 14.65 1.34 5.22
C TRP A 248 15.05 1.21 6.68
N SER A 249 15.00 0.01 7.25
CA SER A 249 15.59 -0.27 8.57
C SER A 249 17.10 -0.01 8.62
N THR A 250 17.74 0.05 7.47
CA THR A 250 19.13 0.47 7.27
C THR A 250 19.18 1.25 5.99
N GLU A 251 19.30 2.55 6.09
CA GLU A 251 19.36 3.46 4.95
C GLU A 251 20.59 3.21 4.08
N PHE A 252 20.47 3.55 2.79
CA PHE A 252 21.63 3.60 1.90
C PHE A 252 22.39 4.91 2.11
N SER A 253 23.71 4.86 1.94
CA SER A 253 24.53 6.05 1.98
C SER A 253 24.63 6.67 0.59
N GLU A 254 24.24 7.93 0.44
CA GLU A 254 24.42 8.66 -0.84
C GLU A 254 25.88 8.64 -1.34
N GLN A 255 26.85 8.67 -0.40
CA GLN A 255 28.27 8.61 -0.76
C GLN A 255 28.70 7.24 -1.34
N ALA A 256 27.92 6.19 -1.12
CA ALA A 256 28.15 4.86 -1.68
C ALA A 256 27.52 4.68 -3.06
N ASN A 257 26.76 5.67 -3.55
CA ASN A 257 26.15 5.60 -4.87
C ASN A 257 27.18 5.54 -5.99
N THR A 258 26.88 4.74 -7.01
CA THR A 258 27.70 4.61 -8.21
C THR A 258 26.88 4.79 -9.47
N GLN A 259 27.51 5.34 -10.52
CA GLN A 259 26.92 5.35 -11.86
C GLN A 259 27.26 4.02 -12.54
N GLY A 260 26.25 3.37 -13.13
CA GLY A 260 26.43 2.11 -13.81
C GLY A 260 25.48 1.94 -14.99
N VAL A 261 25.63 0.82 -15.70
CA VAL A 261 24.77 0.48 -16.84
C VAL A 261 23.67 -0.46 -16.38
N PHE A 262 22.43 -0.12 -16.71
CA PHE A 262 21.29 -1.02 -16.64
C PHE A 262 20.97 -1.51 -18.06
N HIS A 263 20.88 -2.82 -18.23
CA HIS A 263 20.62 -3.50 -19.49
C HIS A 263 19.12 -3.66 -19.72
N ALA A 264 18.47 -2.57 -20.14
CA ALA A 264 17.04 -2.57 -20.45
C ALA A 264 16.73 -3.32 -21.76
N PRO A 265 15.50 -3.83 -21.96
CA PRO A 265 15.13 -4.57 -23.17
C PRO A 265 15.30 -3.78 -24.47
N ASP A 266 15.14 -2.45 -24.41
CA ASP A 266 15.26 -1.54 -25.54
C ASP A 266 16.69 -0.90 -25.67
N GLY A 267 17.64 -1.28 -24.81
CA GLY A 267 19.05 -0.85 -24.83
C GLY A 267 19.57 -0.36 -23.49
N ASP A 268 20.88 -0.25 -23.42
CA ASP A 268 21.62 0.13 -22.23
C ASP A 268 21.30 1.54 -21.74
N ARG A 269 21.15 1.71 -20.42
CA ARG A 269 20.90 3.00 -19.76
C ARG A 269 21.90 3.27 -18.65
N GLN A 270 22.30 4.55 -18.52
CA GLN A 270 23.10 4.99 -17.37
C GLN A 270 22.16 5.33 -16.22
N VAL A 271 22.34 4.65 -15.09
CA VAL A 271 21.52 4.81 -13.90
C VAL A 271 22.38 4.97 -12.65
N THR A 272 21.78 5.50 -11.58
CA THR A 272 22.40 5.58 -10.27
C THR A 272 22.06 4.33 -9.45
N PHE A 273 23.06 3.57 -9.06
CA PHE A 273 22.92 2.45 -8.14
C PHE A 273 23.19 2.91 -6.71
N MET A 274 22.27 2.61 -5.83
CA MET A 274 22.45 2.63 -4.38
C MET A 274 23.16 1.35 -3.97
N ASN A 275 24.20 1.45 -3.12
CA ASN A 275 25.01 0.31 -2.74
C ASN A 275 25.01 0.10 -1.22
N THR A 276 24.90 -1.15 -0.79
CA THR A 276 25.04 -1.54 0.61
C THR A 276 25.58 -2.96 0.74
N VAL A 277 26.11 -3.28 1.92
CA VAL A 277 26.58 -4.63 2.25
C VAL A 277 25.74 -5.19 3.39
N GLN A 278 24.97 -6.21 3.11
CA GLN A 278 24.24 -6.96 4.13
C GLN A 278 25.15 -8.06 4.70
N THR A 279 25.69 -7.83 5.90
CA THR A 279 26.44 -8.86 6.62
C THR A 279 25.41 -9.84 7.22
N TYR A 280 25.40 -11.10 6.81
CA TYR A 280 24.35 -12.10 7.09
C TYR A 280 23.03 -11.83 6.38
N GLY A 281 23.07 -11.26 5.17
CA GLY A 281 21.90 -11.12 4.32
C GLY A 281 21.38 -12.50 3.92
N PRO A 282 20.09 -12.81 4.13
CA PRO A 282 19.53 -14.03 3.59
C PRO A 282 19.43 -13.88 2.05
N TYR A 283 19.97 -14.88 1.37
CA TYR A 283 19.86 -15.05 -0.07
C TYR A 283 19.04 -16.31 -0.35
N TRP A 284 18.06 -16.18 -1.21
CA TRP A 284 17.19 -17.25 -1.68
C TRP A 284 17.39 -17.49 -3.17
N TRP A 285 17.04 -18.69 -3.64
CA TRP A 285 17.08 -19.01 -5.05
C TRP A 285 15.96 -19.96 -5.44
N GLY A 286 15.52 -19.87 -6.70
CA GLY A 286 14.66 -20.83 -7.38
C GLY A 286 15.38 -21.46 -8.56
N SER A 287 14.61 -22.05 -9.48
CA SER A 287 15.15 -22.67 -10.69
C SER A 287 15.72 -21.66 -11.68
N ASP A 288 15.19 -20.44 -11.69
CA ASP A 288 15.46 -19.41 -12.71
C ASP A 288 15.73 -18.01 -12.12
N PHE A 289 15.96 -17.89 -10.80
CA PHE A 289 16.18 -16.60 -10.15
C PHE A 289 16.97 -16.69 -8.85
N GLY A 290 17.61 -15.57 -8.48
CA GLY A 290 18.04 -15.29 -7.12
C GLY A 290 17.19 -14.19 -6.48
N ALA A 291 17.10 -14.18 -5.16
CA ALA A 291 16.34 -13.17 -4.42
C ALA A 291 17.03 -12.73 -3.13
N VAL A 292 16.86 -11.45 -2.80
CA VAL A 292 17.23 -10.86 -1.51
C VAL A 292 16.07 -10.02 -0.97
N SER A 293 16.11 -9.65 0.30
CA SER A 293 15.10 -8.74 0.85
C SER A 293 15.72 -7.63 1.68
N LEU A 294 15.11 -6.44 1.61
CA LEU A 294 15.38 -5.28 2.45
C LEU A 294 14.26 -5.13 3.47
N ARG A 295 14.62 -4.84 4.71
CA ARG A 295 13.63 -4.56 5.76
C ARG A 295 13.27 -3.10 5.77
N LEU A 296 12.01 -2.82 6.05
CA LEU A 296 11.47 -1.50 6.34
C LEU A 296 11.22 -1.36 7.86
N GLU A 297 11.14 -0.13 8.36
CA GLU A 297 11.03 0.14 9.81
C GLU A 297 9.69 -0.34 10.40
N ASP A 298 8.63 -0.35 9.61
CA ASP A 298 7.30 -0.86 9.99
C ASP A 298 7.21 -2.40 10.07
N GLY A 299 8.32 -3.09 9.81
CA GLY A 299 8.41 -4.55 9.77
C GLY A 299 8.10 -5.16 8.41
N SER A 300 7.68 -4.36 7.44
CA SER A 300 7.50 -4.77 6.03
C SER A 300 8.84 -5.14 5.38
N ARG A 301 8.77 -5.75 4.20
CA ARG A 301 9.95 -6.16 3.43
C ARG A 301 9.78 -5.82 1.97
N MET A 302 10.83 -5.28 1.37
CA MET A 302 10.96 -5.23 -0.08
C MET A 302 11.80 -6.43 -0.55
N TRP A 303 11.19 -7.29 -1.32
CA TRP A 303 11.83 -8.40 -2.01
C TRP A 303 12.31 -7.95 -3.37
N LEU A 304 13.52 -8.34 -3.71
CA LEU A 304 14.16 -8.07 -4.99
C LEU A 304 14.49 -9.42 -5.62
N VAL A 305 13.86 -9.71 -6.75
CA VAL A 305 13.98 -11.00 -7.45
C VAL A 305 14.63 -10.76 -8.80
N LEU A 306 15.84 -11.23 -8.95
CA LEU A 306 16.63 -11.07 -10.16
C LEU A 306 16.59 -12.36 -10.98
N PRO A 307 15.99 -12.35 -12.20
CA PRO A 307 16.04 -13.50 -13.09
C PRO A 307 17.47 -13.90 -13.45
N ASP A 308 17.72 -15.19 -13.61
CA ASP A 308 19.01 -15.70 -14.08
C ASP A 308 19.34 -15.24 -15.51
N ALA A 309 20.60 -15.34 -15.89
CA ALA A 309 21.03 -14.91 -17.21
C ALA A 309 20.25 -15.62 -18.34
N GLY A 310 19.62 -14.84 -19.21
CA GLY A 310 18.76 -15.32 -20.29
C GLY A 310 17.31 -15.64 -19.90
N LYS A 311 16.93 -15.32 -18.67
CA LYS A 311 15.54 -15.35 -18.19
C LYS A 311 14.98 -13.94 -18.05
N THR A 312 13.68 -13.82 -18.07
CA THR A 312 12.94 -12.57 -17.94
C THR A 312 12.08 -12.56 -16.65
N PRO A 313 11.63 -11.39 -16.17
CA PRO A 313 10.63 -11.32 -15.11
C PRO A 313 9.38 -12.15 -15.42
N ALA A 314 8.92 -12.18 -16.68
CA ALA A 314 7.77 -12.96 -17.12
C ALA A 314 8.00 -14.48 -16.97
N ASP A 315 9.23 -14.97 -17.27
CA ASP A 315 9.57 -16.40 -17.06
C ASP A 315 9.48 -16.77 -15.58
N VAL A 316 9.99 -15.90 -14.70
CA VAL A 316 9.98 -16.10 -13.25
C VAL A 316 8.52 -16.08 -12.71
N LEU A 317 7.69 -15.15 -13.17
CA LEU A 317 6.27 -15.11 -12.81
C LEU A 317 5.52 -16.34 -13.29
N ALA A 318 5.78 -16.79 -14.53
CA ALA A 318 5.13 -17.96 -15.11
C ALA A 318 5.49 -19.27 -14.39
N SER A 319 6.68 -19.36 -13.77
CA SER A 319 7.06 -20.54 -12.96
C SER A 319 6.28 -20.62 -11.64
N GLY A 320 5.85 -19.47 -11.10
CA GLY A 320 5.20 -19.35 -9.79
C GLY A 320 6.12 -19.55 -8.58
N GLU A 321 7.36 -20.03 -8.78
CA GLU A 321 8.28 -20.35 -7.67
C GLU A 321 8.62 -19.15 -6.80
N ALA A 322 8.82 -17.94 -7.39
CA ALA A 322 9.14 -16.74 -6.64
C ALA A 322 7.96 -16.29 -5.75
N LEU A 323 6.74 -16.34 -6.27
CA LEU A 323 5.54 -16.00 -5.47
C LEU A 323 5.26 -17.05 -4.40
N GLU A 324 5.49 -18.35 -4.68
CA GLU A 324 5.40 -19.40 -3.68
C GLU A 324 6.41 -19.21 -2.55
N LEU A 325 7.66 -18.85 -2.89
CA LEU A 325 8.71 -18.55 -1.93
C LEU A 325 8.32 -17.34 -1.06
N ILE A 326 7.96 -16.23 -1.67
CA ILE A 326 7.76 -14.94 -0.99
C ILE A 326 6.47 -14.94 -0.15
N LEU A 327 5.36 -15.41 -0.72
CA LEU A 327 4.04 -15.41 -0.07
C LEU A 327 3.76 -16.67 0.76
N GLY A 328 4.68 -17.63 0.75
CA GLY A 328 4.63 -18.86 1.52
C GLY A 328 5.55 -18.84 2.75
N SER A 329 6.07 -20.01 3.10
CA SER A 329 6.93 -20.19 4.28
C SER A 329 8.41 -19.99 3.94
N TRP A 330 8.79 -18.80 3.45
CA TRP A 330 10.17 -18.49 3.04
C TRP A 330 11.22 -18.72 4.12
N ALA A 331 10.85 -18.68 5.41
CA ALA A 331 11.76 -18.94 6.52
C ALA A 331 12.10 -20.43 6.70
N GLU A 332 11.31 -21.32 6.11
CA GLU A 332 11.43 -22.79 6.24
C GLU A 332 11.97 -23.45 4.97
N THR A 333 12.26 -22.68 3.91
CA THR A 333 12.76 -23.24 2.65
C THR A 333 14.21 -23.70 2.76
N GLU A 334 14.52 -24.83 2.11
CA GLU A 334 15.92 -25.32 1.97
C GLU A 334 16.74 -24.46 0.98
N ASN A 335 16.07 -23.72 0.09
CA ASN A 335 16.69 -22.87 -0.92
C ASN A 335 17.03 -21.49 -0.35
N GLN A 336 17.76 -21.45 0.77
CA GLN A 336 18.25 -20.22 1.38
C GLN A 336 19.61 -20.40 2.02
N LYS A 337 20.37 -19.31 2.07
CA LYS A 337 21.66 -19.24 2.76
C LYS A 337 21.94 -17.85 3.27
N ALA A 338 22.46 -17.72 4.48
CA ALA A 338 22.98 -16.46 4.98
C ALA A 338 24.38 -16.20 4.38
N LEU A 339 24.52 -15.10 3.66
CA LEU A 339 25.74 -14.69 2.96
C LEU A 339 26.11 -13.24 3.33
N MET A 340 27.32 -12.83 2.97
CA MET A 340 27.61 -11.41 2.81
C MET A 340 27.09 -11.00 1.44
N VAL A 341 26.04 -10.17 1.38
CA VAL A 341 25.42 -9.70 0.14
C VAL A 341 25.90 -8.30 -0.19
N ASN A 342 26.67 -8.16 -1.24
CA ASN A 342 27.04 -6.88 -1.84
C ASN A 342 25.90 -6.47 -2.78
N LEU A 343 24.98 -5.63 -2.30
CA LEU A 343 23.78 -5.24 -3.06
C LEU A 343 24.04 -3.95 -3.84
N SER A 344 23.70 -3.96 -5.12
CA SER A 344 23.60 -2.78 -5.98
C SER A 344 22.18 -2.69 -6.55
N LEU A 345 21.42 -1.70 -6.12
CA LEU A 345 20.00 -1.49 -6.46
C LEU A 345 19.85 -0.16 -7.21
N PRO A 346 19.35 -0.13 -8.45
CA PRO A 346 19.10 1.13 -9.13
C PRO A 346 17.98 1.91 -8.44
N LYS A 347 18.10 3.23 -8.33
CA LYS A 347 16.96 4.08 -8.00
C LYS A 347 15.93 3.96 -9.10
N PHE A 348 14.67 3.88 -8.72
CA PHE A 348 13.58 3.88 -9.67
C PHE A 348 12.34 4.62 -9.13
N ASP A 349 11.52 5.09 -10.07
CA ASP A 349 10.22 5.70 -9.82
C ASP A 349 9.26 5.17 -10.89
N ILE A 350 8.49 4.15 -10.52
CA ILE A 350 7.59 3.46 -11.43
C ILE A 350 6.17 3.91 -11.16
N VAL A 351 5.56 4.41 -12.23
CA VAL A 351 4.14 4.73 -12.28
C VAL A 351 3.46 3.75 -13.22
N SER A 352 2.36 3.18 -12.79
CA SER A 352 1.55 2.24 -13.55
C SER A 352 0.10 2.65 -13.46
N ASP A 353 -0.58 2.64 -14.60
CA ASP A 353 -2.02 2.88 -14.73
C ASP A 353 -2.58 1.84 -15.70
N VAL A 354 -3.30 0.87 -15.15
CA VAL A 354 -3.71 -0.33 -15.89
C VAL A 354 -5.19 -0.58 -15.80
N MET A 355 -5.73 -1.11 -16.89
CA MET A 355 -7.10 -1.62 -17.00
C MET A 355 -7.13 -3.09 -16.62
N LEU A 356 -7.81 -3.43 -15.53
CA LEU A 356 -7.84 -4.79 -14.98
C LEU A 356 -8.98 -5.66 -15.54
N ASN A 357 -9.84 -5.14 -16.42
CA ASN A 357 -11.01 -5.87 -16.94
C ASN A 357 -10.63 -7.26 -17.48
N GLN A 358 -9.60 -7.33 -18.33
CA GLN A 358 -9.17 -8.59 -18.94
C GLN A 358 -8.56 -9.53 -17.89
N SER A 359 -7.75 -9.04 -16.98
CA SER A 359 -7.15 -9.83 -15.90
C SER A 359 -8.22 -10.41 -14.98
N LEU A 360 -9.23 -9.62 -14.60
CA LEU A 360 -10.34 -10.08 -13.77
C LEU A 360 -11.23 -11.11 -14.50
N GLN A 361 -11.45 -10.94 -15.81
CA GLN A 361 -12.17 -11.92 -16.62
C GLN A 361 -11.39 -13.23 -16.75
N SER A 362 -10.06 -13.17 -16.88
CA SER A 362 -9.20 -14.36 -16.89
C SER A 362 -9.27 -15.14 -15.57
N LEU A 363 -9.39 -14.43 -14.45
CA LEU A 363 -9.59 -15.02 -13.11
C LEU A 363 -11.01 -15.60 -12.91
N GLY A 364 -11.96 -15.34 -13.83
CA GLY A 364 -13.33 -15.89 -13.79
C GLY A 364 -14.40 -14.90 -13.35
N ILE A 365 -14.09 -13.61 -13.18
CA ILE A 365 -15.07 -12.56 -12.91
C ILE A 365 -15.54 -12.00 -14.26
N THR A 366 -16.66 -12.49 -14.77
CA THR A 366 -17.15 -12.15 -16.12
C THR A 366 -18.52 -11.49 -16.12
N GLU A 367 -19.46 -11.94 -15.27
CA GLU A 367 -20.85 -11.49 -15.34
C GLU A 367 -21.06 -10.03 -14.96
N VAL A 368 -20.26 -9.48 -14.05
CA VAL A 368 -20.35 -8.07 -13.65
C VAL A 368 -20.08 -7.09 -14.80
N PHE A 369 -19.38 -7.56 -15.86
CA PHE A 369 -19.04 -6.76 -17.05
C PHE A 369 -20.08 -6.87 -18.17
N ASP A 370 -21.06 -7.77 -18.06
CA ASP A 370 -22.08 -7.99 -19.08
C ASP A 370 -23.41 -7.36 -18.66
N ALA A 371 -23.87 -6.38 -19.42
CA ALA A 371 -25.10 -5.64 -19.17
C ALA A 371 -26.37 -6.53 -19.10
N GLY A 372 -26.31 -7.75 -19.66
CA GLY A 372 -27.43 -8.69 -19.66
C GLY A 372 -27.45 -9.65 -18.47
N THR A 373 -26.33 -9.83 -17.77
CA THR A 373 -26.17 -10.81 -16.68
C THR A 373 -25.73 -10.20 -15.37
N ALA A 374 -25.16 -8.99 -15.38
CA ALA A 374 -24.71 -8.30 -14.17
C ALA A 374 -25.84 -8.12 -13.16
N ASP A 375 -25.59 -8.49 -11.92
CA ASP A 375 -26.54 -8.40 -10.81
C ASP A 375 -26.03 -7.45 -9.71
N PHE A 376 -26.61 -6.25 -9.67
CA PHE A 376 -26.39 -5.24 -8.65
C PHE A 376 -27.63 -5.05 -7.74
N THR A 377 -28.53 -6.02 -7.69
CA THR A 377 -29.78 -5.92 -6.91
C THR A 377 -29.55 -5.81 -5.41
N ALA A 378 -28.36 -6.17 -4.90
CA ALA A 378 -28.01 -5.94 -3.51
C ALA A 378 -27.92 -4.45 -3.16
N LEU A 379 -27.46 -3.62 -4.09
CA LEU A 379 -27.34 -2.18 -3.93
C LEU A 379 -28.55 -1.44 -4.54
N ILE A 380 -29.08 -1.92 -5.69
CA ILE A 380 -30.18 -1.31 -6.45
C ILE A 380 -31.37 -2.30 -6.46
N PRO A 381 -32.19 -2.33 -5.38
CA PRO A 381 -33.24 -3.35 -5.20
C PRO A 381 -34.31 -3.37 -6.29
N GLN A 382 -34.56 -2.23 -6.94
CA GLN A 382 -35.50 -2.14 -8.06
C GLN A 382 -34.95 -2.77 -9.34
N GLY A 383 -33.66 -3.13 -9.36
CA GLY A 383 -32.96 -3.59 -10.56
C GLY A 383 -32.78 -2.47 -11.57
N GLY A 384 -32.25 -2.82 -12.72
CA GLY A 384 -32.00 -1.89 -13.83
C GLY A 384 -30.73 -2.30 -14.57
N PRO A 385 -30.43 -1.75 -15.73
CA PRO A 385 -29.19 -1.99 -16.43
C PRO A 385 -28.04 -1.32 -15.66
N CYS A 386 -27.33 -2.11 -14.89
CA CYS A 386 -26.11 -1.69 -14.18
C CYS A 386 -25.06 -2.78 -14.37
N TRP A 387 -23.93 -2.40 -14.88
CA TRP A 387 -22.77 -3.28 -15.07
C TRP A 387 -21.48 -2.51 -14.80
N LEU A 388 -20.40 -3.22 -14.54
CA LEU A 388 -19.08 -2.66 -14.37
C LEU A 388 -18.44 -2.46 -15.75
N ASP A 389 -18.23 -1.22 -16.16
CA ASP A 389 -17.65 -0.90 -17.47
C ASP A 389 -16.13 -1.02 -17.42
N THR A 390 -15.51 -0.39 -16.45
CA THR A 390 -14.07 -0.25 -16.35
C THR A 390 -13.57 -0.50 -14.92
N VAL A 391 -12.47 -1.22 -14.80
CA VAL A 391 -11.68 -1.33 -13.56
C VAL A 391 -10.29 -0.80 -13.83
N GLN A 392 -10.03 0.41 -13.38
CA GLN A 392 -8.74 1.07 -13.49
C GLN A 392 -7.99 0.94 -12.18
N HIS A 393 -6.70 0.64 -12.27
CA HIS A 393 -5.81 0.58 -11.11
C HIS A 393 -4.54 1.37 -11.39
N ALA A 394 -4.29 2.37 -10.55
CA ALA A 394 -3.07 3.16 -10.60
C ALA A 394 -2.21 2.89 -9.37
N ALA A 395 -0.91 2.73 -9.59
CA ALA A 395 0.07 2.54 -8.53
C ALA A 395 1.36 3.31 -8.85
N ARG A 396 2.01 3.84 -7.82
CA ARG A 396 3.35 4.41 -7.92
C ARG A 396 4.23 3.84 -6.83
N VAL A 397 5.44 3.41 -7.21
CA VAL A 397 6.46 2.94 -6.28
C VAL A 397 7.77 3.62 -6.65
N ALA A 398 8.24 4.50 -5.78
CA ALA A 398 9.53 5.17 -5.89
C ALA A 398 10.42 4.75 -4.73
N ILE A 399 11.71 4.58 -4.98
CA ILE A 399 12.71 4.27 -3.96
C ILE A 399 13.93 5.20 -4.06
N ASP A 400 14.43 5.55 -2.91
CA ASP A 400 15.67 6.29 -2.75
C ASP A 400 16.49 5.74 -1.56
N GLU A 401 17.50 6.48 -1.13
CA GLU A 401 18.38 6.07 -0.04
C GLU A 401 17.68 5.95 1.30
N GLU A 402 16.60 6.69 1.51
CA GLU A 402 15.88 6.75 2.78
C GLU A 402 14.83 5.64 2.89
N GLY A 403 14.17 5.27 1.76
CA GLY A 403 13.09 4.29 1.81
C GLY A 403 12.27 4.16 0.54
N VAL A 404 11.04 3.72 0.74
CA VAL A 404 9.98 3.70 -0.26
C VAL A 404 9.18 4.99 -0.11
N THR A 405 9.24 5.88 -1.11
CA THR A 405 8.59 7.21 -1.17
C THR A 405 8.79 8.00 0.14
N ALA A 406 10.06 8.26 0.52
CA ALA A 406 10.45 8.66 1.87
C ALA A 406 10.41 10.18 2.13
N ALA A 407 10.09 10.54 3.39
CA ALA A 407 10.40 11.82 4.01
C ALA A 407 11.23 11.55 5.29
N ALA A 408 12.31 12.32 5.47
CA ALA A 408 13.44 12.00 6.32
C ALA A 408 13.24 12.03 7.84
N TYR A 409 13.81 11.06 8.56
CA TYR A 409 14.63 11.22 9.78
C TYR A 409 15.30 9.90 10.16
N THR A 410 16.56 9.95 10.67
CA THR A 410 17.43 8.78 10.88
C THR A 410 17.79 8.59 12.34
N VAL A 411 17.68 7.37 12.87
CA VAL A 411 18.40 6.93 14.09
C VAL A 411 19.08 5.59 13.84
N MET A 412 20.41 5.56 13.94
CA MET A 412 21.21 4.33 13.85
C MET A 412 21.36 3.65 15.19
N MET A 413 20.93 2.38 15.31
CA MET A 413 21.32 1.49 16.39
C MET A 413 22.24 0.38 15.86
N THR A 414 23.49 0.37 16.33
CA THR A 414 24.46 -0.69 16.03
C THR A 414 24.44 -1.75 17.12
N CYS A 415 24.14 -3.01 16.79
CA CYS A 415 24.28 -4.16 17.66
C CYS A 415 25.43 -5.07 17.26
N GLY A 416 26.08 -5.59 18.26
CA GLY A 416 27.28 -6.38 18.43
C GLY A 416 27.70 -7.41 17.36
N ALA A 417 29.01 -7.55 17.20
CA ALA A 417 29.71 -8.30 16.20
C ALA A 417 29.61 -9.83 16.36
N ALA A 418 28.87 -10.46 15.47
CA ALA A 418 29.13 -11.83 15.06
C ALA A 418 30.20 -11.85 13.95
N ARG A 419 30.93 -12.97 13.80
CA ARG A 419 31.94 -13.10 12.74
C ARG A 419 31.21 -13.16 11.38
N PRO A 420 31.59 -12.34 10.36
CA PRO A 420 30.95 -12.37 9.05
C PRO A 420 30.98 -13.77 8.42
N PRO A 421 29.98 -14.12 7.59
CA PRO A 421 30.03 -15.31 6.76
C PRO A 421 31.29 -15.35 5.92
N GLU A 422 31.79 -16.55 5.61
CA GLU A 422 32.95 -16.71 4.72
C GLU A 422 32.55 -16.63 3.23
N ASP A 423 31.26 -16.89 2.94
CA ASP A 423 30.70 -16.83 1.59
C ASP A 423 30.05 -15.46 1.33
N GLU A 424 30.31 -14.91 0.16
CA GLU A 424 29.76 -13.64 -0.30
C GLU A 424 29.14 -13.78 -1.70
N ILE A 425 28.25 -12.85 -2.04
CA ILE A 425 27.62 -12.73 -3.35
C ILE A 425 27.48 -11.27 -3.75
N ASP A 426 27.80 -10.95 -5.00
CA ASP A 426 27.45 -9.68 -5.63
C ASP A 426 26.05 -9.81 -6.21
N PHE A 427 25.09 -9.06 -5.65
CA PHE A 427 23.71 -9.03 -6.12
C PHE A 427 23.42 -7.69 -6.78
N ILE A 428 23.67 -7.65 -8.09
CA ILE A 428 23.60 -6.42 -8.90
C ILE A 428 22.35 -6.48 -9.76
N LEU A 429 21.39 -5.58 -9.50
CA LEU A 429 20.16 -5.48 -10.27
C LEU A 429 20.38 -4.60 -11.51
N ASP A 430 21.23 -5.07 -12.43
CA ASP A 430 21.66 -4.37 -13.64
C ASP A 430 20.82 -4.70 -14.89
N ARG A 431 19.74 -5.46 -14.74
CA ARG A 431 18.83 -5.91 -15.80
C ARG A 431 17.41 -6.05 -15.24
N PRO A 432 16.38 -6.27 -16.08
CA PRO A 432 14.98 -6.38 -15.61
C PRO A 432 14.81 -7.33 -14.44
N PHE A 433 14.10 -6.86 -13.41
CA PHE A 433 13.87 -7.60 -12.17
C PHE A 433 12.44 -7.39 -11.66
N LEU A 434 12.03 -8.27 -10.74
CA LEU A 434 10.77 -8.15 -9.99
C LEU A 434 11.04 -7.56 -8.61
N PHE A 435 10.08 -6.79 -8.13
CA PHE A 435 10.02 -6.45 -6.71
C PHE A 435 8.64 -6.77 -6.12
N LEU A 436 8.62 -7.12 -4.83
CA LEU A 436 7.39 -7.18 -4.04
C LEU A 436 7.65 -6.44 -2.73
N ILE A 437 6.66 -5.65 -2.30
CA ILE A 437 6.64 -5.09 -0.95
C ILE A 437 5.59 -5.88 -0.18
N THR A 438 6.03 -6.63 0.83
CA THR A 438 5.12 -7.39 1.69
C THR A 438 5.03 -6.76 3.06
N SER A 439 3.84 -6.76 3.64
CA SER A 439 3.61 -6.34 5.02
C SER A 439 4.34 -7.27 6.00
N ARG A 440 4.32 -6.91 7.29
CA ARG A 440 4.81 -7.79 8.37
C ARG A 440 4.11 -9.15 8.41
N ASP A 441 2.85 -9.22 7.96
CA ASP A 441 2.04 -10.44 7.89
C ASP A 441 2.16 -11.14 6.53
N ASN A 442 3.17 -10.75 5.75
CA ASN A 442 3.52 -11.32 4.46
C ASN A 442 2.46 -11.17 3.36
N LEU A 443 1.55 -10.18 3.48
CA LEU A 443 0.60 -9.84 2.43
C LEU A 443 1.23 -8.84 1.44
N PRO A 444 1.01 -8.99 0.11
CA PRO A 444 1.65 -8.15 -0.89
C PRO A 444 0.96 -6.78 -0.97
N LEU A 445 1.62 -5.75 -0.43
CA LEU A 445 1.21 -4.35 -0.55
C LEU A 445 1.40 -3.87 -1.99
N PHE A 446 2.57 -4.19 -2.57
CA PHE A 446 2.89 -3.89 -3.97
C PHE A 446 3.64 -5.05 -4.61
N ALA A 447 3.44 -5.19 -5.90
CA ALA A 447 4.25 -6.03 -6.78
C ALA A 447 4.58 -5.24 -8.05
N GLY A 448 5.76 -5.47 -8.63
CA GLY A 448 6.13 -4.78 -9.87
C GLY A 448 7.28 -5.40 -10.63
N VAL A 449 7.42 -4.93 -11.87
CA VAL A 449 8.51 -5.23 -12.80
C VAL A 449 9.24 -3.94 -13.09
N VAL A 450 10.56 -3.96 -12.95
CA VAL A 450 11.46 -2.87 -13.35
C VAL A 450 12.19 -3.28 -14.61
N GLU A 451 11.84 -2.70 -15.75
CA GLU A 451 12.53 -2.87 -17.02
C GLU A 451 13.35 -1.64 -17.39
N ASN A 452 12.95 -0.47 -16.88
CA ASN A 452 13.62 0.83 -17.05
C ASN A 452 13.55 1.60 -15.74
N PRO A 453 14.56 1.57 -14.91
CA PRO A 453 14.60 2.27 -13.64
C PRO A 453 14.73 3.78 -13.79
#